data_7ca86cbc1461b0a993d763808e2a00b5
#
_entry.id   7ca86cbc1461b0a993d763808e2a00b5
#
_cell.length_a   1.000
_cell.length_b   1.000
_cell.length_c   1.000
_cell.angle_alpha   90.00
_cell.angle_beta   90.00
_cell.angle_gamma   90.00
#
_symmetry.space_group_name_H-M   'P 1'
#
loop_
_entity.id
_entity.type
_entity.pdbx_description
1 polymer ?
#
loop_
_entity_poly.entity_id
_entity_poly.type
_entity_poly.pdbx_seq_one_letter_code
_entity_poly.pdbx_strand_id
1 'polypeptide(L)'
;MTTFPLQGRPVWAELLTTDTSAAKAFYAAVIGWTYKPFAGAHTPYDVVHRPDGQSLGGIMPLPAGMNYPPHWEMYIAVQNLEETMEKAQRMGGRSLSGVIEVPGAGRLRTMLDPQGGLFAIIQPASREQSPEVEPAIGDVAWRELYTTDVNAARHFYTDLFGWQDAGAFEMGPMGTYHIFGRTTRLGGMMNKTPDMASLPTAWGLYFRVANADEGAARVKANGGHVLNGPMDVPGGDRIVNCVDPQGASFSLHQKA
;
A
#
# COMPACT_ATOMS: atom_id res chain seq x y z
N MET A 1 -26.77 -9.99 -11.56
CA MET A 1 -25.44 -10.45 -11.14
C MET A 1 -25.15 -9.78 -9.81
N THR A 2 -24.98 -10.56 -8.74
CA THR A 2 -24.56 -10.01 -7.43
C THR A 2 -23.12 -9.51 -7.56
N THR A 3 -22.93 -8.19 -7.48
CA THR A 3 -21.57 -7.61 -7.50
C THR A 3 -20.81 -8.09 -6.28
N PHE A 4 -19.56 -8.52 -6.44
CA PHE A 4 -18.67 -8.87 -5.34
C PHE A 4 -18.26 -7.57 -4.63
N PRO A 5 -18.68 -7.36 -3.39
CA PRO A 5 -18.60 -6.03 -2.78
C PRO A 5 -17.17 -5.61 -2.41
N LEU A 6 -16.26 -6.58 -2.30
CA LEU A 6 -14.83 -6.32 -2.05
C LEU A 6 -14.01 -6.09 -3.34
N GLN A 7 -14.62 -6.26 -4.54
CA GLN A 7 -13.89 -6.11 -5.80
C GLN A 7 -13.13 -4.78 -5.87
N GLY A 8 -11.81 -4.84 -6.05
CA GLY A 8 -10.94 -3.68 -6.14
C GLY A 8 -10.70 -2.93 -4.82
N ARG A 9 -11.14 -3.47 -3.68
CA ARG A 9 -10.87 -2.87 -2.37
C ARG A 9 -9.46 -3.26 -1.91
N PRO A 10 -8.59 -2.29 -1.55
CA PRO A 10 -7.37 -2.59 -0.80
C PRO A 10 -7.76 -3.07 0.60
N VAL A 11 -7.33 -4.28 0.96
CA VAL A 11 -7.78 -4.95 2.20
C VAL A 11 -6.66 -5.29 3.17
N TRP A 12 -5.39 -5.22 2.71
CA TRP A 12 -4.23 -5.59 3.51
C TRP A 12 -2.99 -4.82 3.07
N ALA A 13 -2.09 -4.54 3.99
CA ALA A 13 -0.77 -3.99 3.72
C ALA A 13 0.29 -4.90 4.34
N GLU A 14 1.34 -5.24 3.62
CA GLU A 14 2.38 -6.15 4.09
C GLU A 14 3.76 -5.52 3.95
N LEU A 15 4.53 -5.55 5.03
CA LEU A 15 5.94 -5.19 5.01
C LEU A 15 6.81 -6.42 4.84
N LEU A 16 7.59 -6.42 3.76
CA LEU A 16 8.69 -7.36 3.56
C LEU A 16 9.99 -6.64 3.94
N THR A 17 10.71 -7.16 4.94
CA THR A 17 11.86 -6.48 5.52
C THR A 17 13.01 -7.42 5.83
N THR A 18 14.22 -6.86 5.98
CA THR A 18 15.42 -7.63 6.35
C THR A 18 15.52 -7.91 7.84
N ASP A 19 14.85 -7.11 8.70
CA ASP A 19 14.81 -7.30 10.15
C ASP A 19 13.41 -6.98 10.68
N THR A 20 12.60 -8.03 10.86
CA THR A 20 11.23 -7.90 11.36
C THR A 20 11.16 -7.41 12.80
N SER A 21 12.16 -7.70 13.63
CA SER A 21 12.19 -7.27 15.04
C SER A 21 12.45 -5.77 15.14
N ALA A 22 13.44 -5.26 14.39
CA ALA A 22 13.72 -3.83 14.33
C ALA A 22 12.57 -3.05 13.69
N ALA A 23 11.97 -3.57 12.60
CA ALA A 23 10.81 -2.94 11.97
C ALA A 23 9.60 -2.85 12.93
N LYS A 24 9.29 -3.92 13.67
CA LYS A 24 8.21 -3.91 14.69
C LYS A 24 8.47 -2.85 15.76
N ALA A 25 9.68 -2.75 16.29
CA ALA A 25 10.03 -1.74 17.28
C ALA A 25 9.86 -0.32 16.72
N PHE A 26 10.32 -0.09 15.49
CA PHE A 26 10.23 1.19 14.80
C PHE A 26 8.77 1.62 14.60
N TYR A 27 7.94 0.80 13.96
CA TYR A 27 6.55 1.18 13.68
C TYR A 27 5.68 1.23 14.95
N ALA A 28 5.98 0.45 16.00
CA ALA A 28 5.36 0.60 17.31
C ALA A 28 5.63 1.99 17.90
N ALA A 29 6.87 2.48 17.82
CA ALA A 29 7.25 3.80 18.32
C ALA A 29 6.67 4.95 17.46
N VAL A 30 6.63 4.78 16.13
CA VAL A 30 6.23 5.85 15.19
C VAL A 30 4.70 5.97 15.09
N ILE A 31 4.00 4.84 14.95
CA ILE A 31 2.56 4.80 14.63
C ILE A 31 1.72 4.27 15.81
N GLY A 32 2.33 3.48 16.71
CA GLY A 32 1.63 2.86 17.84
C GLY A 32 1.05 1.47 17.54
N TRP A 33 1.58 0.78 16.53
CA TRP A 33 1.13 -0.57 16.19
C TRP A 33 1.53 -1.62 17.23
N THR A 34 0.73 -2.67 17.30
CA THR A 34 1.02 -3.89 18.06
C THR A 34 1.03 -5.10 17.12
N TYR A 35 1.62 -6.22 17.57
CA TYR A 35 1.88 -7.36 16.70
C TYR A 35 1.45 -8.66 17.38
N LYS A 36 0.90 -9.59 16.58
CA LYS A 36 0.56 -10.94 17.02
C LYS A 36 1.08 -11.95 16.01
N PRO A 37 1.84 -12.98 16.44
CA PRO A 37 2.27 -14.05 15.55
C PRO A 37 1.08 -14.75 14.88
N PHE A 38 1.21 -15.05 13.59
CA PHE A 38 0.23 -15.84 12.84
C PHE A 38 0.70 -17.30 12.76
N ALA A 39 0.07 -18.16 13.53
CA ALA A 39 0.48 -19.58 13.65
C ALA A 39 0.25 -20.40 12.36
N GLY A 40 -0.52 -19.91 11.41
CA GLY A 40 -0.82 -20.58 10.14
C GLY A 40 0.20 -20.35 9.01
N ALA A 41 1.23 -19.54 9.24
CA ALA A 41 2.24 -19.24 8.24
C ALA A 41 3.38 -20.27 8.25
N HIS A 42 3.90 -20.61 7.06
CA HIS A 42 5.09 -21.46 6.90
C HIS A 42 6.41 -20.71 7.19
N THR A 43 6.38 -19.38 7.17
CA THR A 43 7.49 -18.48 7.50
C THR A 43 7.08 -17.59 8.67
N PRO A 44 8.03 -17.05 9.46
CA PRO A 44 7.70 -16.09 10.51
C PRO A 44 6.83 -14.97 9.95
N TYR A 45 5.65 -14.76 10.53
CA TYR A 45 4.69 -13.75 10.11
C TYR A 45 3.99 -13.15 11.31
N ASP A 46 4.02 -11.83 11.42
CA ASP A 46 3.31 -11.12 12.48
C ASP A 46 2.18 -10.28 11.88
N VAL A 47 0.98 -10.44 12.40
CA VAL A 47 -0.16 -9.60 12.07
C VAL A 47 -0.03 -8.26 12.76
N VAL A 48 -0.14 -7.19 11.98
CA VAL A 48 -0.10 -5.80 12.46
C VAL A 48 -1.49 -5.39 12.92
N HIS A 49 -1.57 -4.86 14.15
CA HIS A 49 -2.80 -4.32 14.71
C HIS A 49 -2.63 -2.82 14.98
N ARG A 50 -3.64 -2.05 14.61
CA ARG A 50 -3.75 -0.63 14.93
C ARG A 50 -3.93 -0.43 16.45
N PRO A 51 -3.81 0.81 16.96
CA PRO A 51 -4.03 1.12 18.38
C PRO A 51 -5.42 0.71 18.91
N ASP A 52 -6.44 0.66 18.04
CA ASP A 52 -7.80 0.19 18.39
C ASP A 52 -7.95 -1.34 18.37
N GLY A 53 -6.88 -2.08 18.07
CA GLY A 53 -6.85 -3.53 18.05
C GLY A 53 -7.30 -4.19 16.73
N GLN A 54 -7.75 -3.42 15.73
CA GLN A 54 -8.11 -3.95 14.43
C GLN A 54 -6.85 -4.32 13.62
N SER A 55 -6.87 -5.47 12.94
CA SER A 55 -5.79 -5.86 12.03
C SER A 55 -5.83 -5.02 10.75
N LEU A 56 -4.66 -4.67 10.23
CA LEU A 56 -4.53 -3.92 8.98
C LEU A 56 -3.55 -4.55 8.00
N GLY A 57 -2.64 -5.39 8.48
CA GLY A 57 -1.55 -5.86 7.65
C GLY A 57 -0.68 -6.91 8.32
N GLY A 58 0.48 -7.16 7.73
CA GLY A 58 1.48 -8.08 8.22
C GLY A 58 2.91 -7.57 8.08
N ILE A 59 3.81 -8.23 8.81
CA ILE A 59 5.26 -8.07 8.67
C ILE A 59 5.87 -9.44 8.53
N MET A 60 6.73 -9.61 7.51
CA MET A 60 7.47 -10.85 7.28
C MET A 60 8.90 -10.56 6.80
N PRO A 61 9.83 -11.53 6.97
CA PRO A 61 11.15 -11.40 6.38
C PRO A 61 11.07 -11.44 4.84
N LEU A 62 11.93 -10.68 4.19
CA LEU A 62 12.15 -10.82 2.75
C LEU A 62 12.52 -12.27 2.43
N PRO A 63 11.84 -12.93 1.47
CA PRO A 63 12.17 -14.28 1.06
C PRO A 63 13.63 -14.39 0.57
N ALA A 64 14.32 -15.44 0.96
CA ALA A 64 15.68 -15.69 0.52
C ALA A 64 15.77 -15.75 -1.02
N GLY A 65 16.73 -15.01 -1.59
CA GLY A 65 16.92 -14.93 -3.03
C GLY A 65 16.00 -13.92 -3.74
N MET A 66 15.13 -13.25 -3.04
CA MET A 66 14.37 -12.13 -3.61
C MET A 66 15.28 -10.89 -3.74
N ASN A 67 15.46 -10.41 -4.97
CA ASN A 67 16.32 -9.26 -5.26
C ASN A 67 15.51 -7.94 -5.24
N TYR A 68 14.69 -7.77 -4.21
CA TYR A 68 13.93 -6.54 -3.96
C TYR A 68 14.38 -5.92 -2.63
N PRO A 69 14.45 -4.59 -2.53
CA PRO A 69 14.68 -3.93 -1.25
C PRO A 69 13.50 -4.13 -0.30
N PRO A 70 13.63 -3.85 1.00
CA PRO A 70 12.50 -3.75 1.92
C PRO A 70 11.42 -2.82 1.36
N HIS A 71 10.15 -3.25 1.43
CA HIS A 71 9.03 -2.50 0.85
C HIS A 71 7.69 -2.89 1.48
N TRP A 72 6.73 -1.98 1.33
CA TRP A 72 5.33 -2.23 1.60
C TRP A 72 4.63 -2.72 0.34
N GLU A 73 3.83 -3.77 0.45
CA GLU A 73 2.98 -4.30 -0.61
C GLU A 73 1.50 -4.13 -0.24
N MET A 74 0.69 -3.70 -1.22
CA MET A 74 -0.75 -3.52 -1.07
C MET A 74 -1.49 -4.72 -1.65
N TYR A 75 -2.46 -5.27 -0.91
CA TYR A 75 -3.31 -6.37 -1.36
C TYR A 75 -4.69 -5.87 -1.74
N ILE A 76 -5.10 -6.16 -2.96
CA ILE A 76 -6.37 -5.72 -3.52
C ILE A 76 -7.30 -6.94 -3.67
N ALA A 77 -8.47 -6.86 -3.05
CA ALA A 77 -9.43 -7.95 -3.08
C ALA A 77 -10.08 -8.10 -4.46
N VAL A 78 -10.19 -9.35 -4.92
CA VAL A 78 -10.81 -9.72 -6.19
C VAL A 78 -11.77 -10.90 -6.00
N GLN A 79 -12.80 -10.96 -6.84
CA GLN A 79 -13.78 -12.04 -6.79
C GLN A 79 -13.23 -13.38 -7.29
N ASN A 80 -12.39 -13.32 -8.32
CA ASN A 80 -11.77 -14.47 -8.97
C ASN A 80 -10.32 -14.16 -9.26
N LEU A 81 -9.42 -14.88 -8.60
CA LEU A 81 -7.98 -14.66 -8.70
C LEU A 81 -7.46 -14.96 -10.10
N GLU A 82 -7.86 -16.09 -10.68
CA GLU A 82 -7.41 -16.55 -12.00
C GLU A 82 -7.84 -15.59 -13.12
N GLU A 83 -9.12 -15.23 -13.14
CA GLU A 83 -9.64 -14.30 -14.15
C GLU A 83 -8.97 -12.92 -14.07
N THR A 84 -8.75 -12.43 -12.84
CA THR A 84 -8.07 -11.14 -12.64
C THR A 84 -6.62 -11.20 -13.07
N MET A 85 -5.91 -12.28 -12.73
CA MET A 85 -4.53 -12.51 -13.15
C MET A 85 -4.40 -12.57 -14.68
N GLU A 86 -5.26 -13.36 -15.36
CA GLU A 86 -5.27 -13.46 -16.81
C GLU A 86 -5.59 -12.12 -17.46
N LYS A 87 -6.53 -11.37 -16.90
CA LYS A 87 -6.86 -10.02 -17.37
C LYS A 87 -5.66 -9.08 -17.23
N ALA A 88 -5.00 -9.07 -16.08
CA ALA A 88 -3.80 -8.27 -15.86
C ALA A 88 -2.70 -8.62 -16.87
N GLN A 89 -2.47 -9.91 -17.15
CA GLN A 89 -1.47 -10.37 -18.11
C GLN A 89 -1.79 -9.93 -19.55
N ARG A 90 -3.06 -10.03 -19.98
CA ARG A 90 -3.49 -9.52 -21.29
C ARG A 90 -3.27 -8.02 -21.46
N MET A 91 -3.30 -7.28 -20.34
CA MET A 91 -3.06 -5.83 -20.30
C MET A 91 -1.59 -5.46 -20.08
N GLY A 92 -0.65 -6.44 -20.16
CA GLY A 92 0.79 -6.22 -20.02
C GLY A 92 1.35 -6.33 -18.60
N GLY A 93 0.53 -6.65 -17.60
CA GLY A 93 0.98 -6.98 -16.26
C GLY A 93 1.68 -8.34 -16.19
N ARG A 94 2.45 -8.58 -15.15
CA ARG A 94 3.21 -9.82 -14.97
C ARG A 94 3.05 -10.38 -13.58
N SER A 95 3.02 -11.72 -13.47
CA SER A 95 3.05 -12.41 -12.17
C SER A 95 4.48 -12.55 -11.68
N LEU A 96 4.72 -12.29 -10.40
CA LEU A 96 6.02 -12.48 -9.75
C LEU A 96 6.11 -13.76 -8.93
N SER A 97 4.99 -14.25 -8.41
CA SER A 97 4.95 -15.47 -7.60
C SER A 97 4.05 -16.54 -8.21
N GLY A 98 4.04 -17.74 -7.67
CA GLY A 98 2.93 -18.69 -7.79
C GLY A 98 1.70 -18.18 -7.03
N VAL A 99 0.57 -18.90 -7.16
CA VAL A 99 -0.57 -18.70 -6.25
C VAL A 99 -0.18 -19.23 -4.88
N ILE A 100 -0.40 -18.42 -3.85
CA ILE A 100 -0.16 -18.76 -2.45
C ILE A 100 -1.52 -18.92 -1.78
N GLU A 101 -1.72 -20.07 -1.12
CA GLU A 101 -2.90 -20.32 -0.29
C GLU A 101 -2.57 -20.03 1.16
N VAL A 102 -3.33 -19.13 1.79
CA VAL A 102 -3.17 -18.79 3.21
C VAL A 102 -4.42 -19.26 3.96
N PRO A 103 -4.30 -20.28 4.83
CA PRO A 103 -5.43 -20.81 5.58
C PRO A 103 -6.20 -19.71 6.34
N GLY A 104 -7.51 -19.65 6.13
CA GLY A 104 -8.38 -18.65 6.75
C GLY A 104 -8.36 -17.25 6.13
N ALA A 105 -7.33 -16.90 5.35
CA ALA A 105 -7.23 -15.60 4.68
C ALA A 105 -7.70 -15.65 3.22
N GLY A 106 -7.27 -16.65 2.45
CA GLY A 106 -7.65 -16.79 1.04
C GLY A 106 -6.48 -17.20 0.15
N ARG A 107 -6.61 -16.89 -1.13
CA ARG A 107 -5.61 -17.17 -2.17
C ARG A 107 -5.09 -15.86 -2.73
N LEU A 108 -3.81 -15.72 -2.86
CA LEU A 108 -3.17 -14.47 -3.27
C LEU A 108 -2.06 -14.67 -4.30
N ARG A 109 -1.69 -13.60 -4.97
CA ARG A 109 -0.58 -13.55 -5.91
C ARG A 109 -0.01 -12.15 -6.01
N THR A 110 1.32 -12.06 -6.00
CA THR A 110 2.04 -10.81 -6.26
C THR A 110 2.18 -10.60 -7.77
N MET A 111 1.92 -9.37 -8.20
CA MET A 111 1.87 -8.94 -9.60
C MET A 111 2.72 -7.68 -9.81
N LEU A 112 3.11 -7.45 -11.06
CA LEU A 112 3.59 -6.15 -11.54
C LEU A 112 2.60 -5.59 -12.55
N ASP A 113 2.36 -4.28 -12.48
CA ASP A 113 1.69 -3.55 -13.55
C ASP A 113 2.60 -3.42 -14.80
N PRO A 114 2.11 -2.90 -15.93
CA PRO A 114 2.92 -2.77 -17.15
C PRO A 114 4.16 -1.88 -17.01
N GLN A 115 4.18 -0.95 -16.05
CA GLN A 115 5.28 -0.03 -15.76
C GLN A 115 6.21 -0.54 -14.64
N GLY A 116 5.91 -1.72 -14.06
CA GLY A 116 6.70 -2.36 -13.00
C GLY A 116 6.25 -2.04 -11.57
N GLY A 117 5.09 -1.41 -11.39
CA GLY A 117 4.50 -1.17 -10.06
C GLY A 117 4.06 -2.48 -9.40
N LEU A 118 4.56 -2.74 -8.20
CA LEU A 118 4.30 -3.95 -7.42
C LEU A 118 2.96 -3.85 -6.69
N PHE A 119 2.13 -4.88 -6.78
CA PHE A 119 0.90 -5.03 -6.01
C PHE A 119 0.53 -6.50 -5.85
N ALA A 120 -0.29 -6.83 -4.87
CA ALA A 120 -0.87 -8.18 -4.75
C ALA A 120 -2.37 -8.16 -5.02
N ILE A 121 -2.87 -9.26 -5.55
CA ILE A 121 -4.30 -9.56 -5.62
C ILE A 121 -4.63 -10.70 -4.66
N ILE A 122 -5.75 -10.59 -3.97
CA ILE A 122 -6.24 -11.61 -3.04
C ILE A 122 -7.71 -11.94 -3.33
N GLN A 123 -7.99 -13.23 -3.44
CA GLN A 123 -9.35 -13.75 -3.35
C GLN A 123 -9.59 -14.16 -1.90
N PRO A 124 -10.31 -13.34 -1.11
CA PRO A 124 -10.51 -13.63 0.30
C PRO A 124 -11.31 -14.92 0.52
N ALA A 125 -10.98 -15.67 1.58
CA ALA A 125 -11.74 -16.86 1.99
C ALA A 125 -13.17 -16.50 2.44
N SER A 126 -13.34 -15.36 3.12
CA SER A 126 -14.65 -14.84 3.52
C SER A 126 -15.09 -13.72 2.57
N ARG A 127 -16.40 -13.67 2.29
CA ARG A 127 -17.06 -12.59 1.55
C ARG A 127 -17.70 -11.56 2.49
N GLU A 128 -17.50 -11.71 3.78
CA GLU A 128 -18.02 -10.75 4.75
C GLU A 128 -17.38 -9.38 4.56
N GLN A 129 -18.24 -8.36 4.61
CA GLN A 129 -17.83 -6.99 4.43
C GLN A 129 -17.81 -6.27 5.77
N SER A 130 -16.68 -5.60 6.04
CA SER A 130 -16.70 -4.44 6.91
C SER A 130 -17.06 -3.21 6.06
N PRO A 131 -17.87 -2.29 6.55
CA PRO A 131 -18.12 -1.02 5.86
C PRO A 131 -16.81 -0.32 5.48
N GLU A 132 -16.79 0.39 4.35
CA GLU A 132 -15.72 1.35 4.09
C GLU A 132 -15.94 2.53 5.02
N VAL A 133 -15.06 2.68 6.00
CA VAL A 133 -15.08 3.76 6.98
C VAL A 133 -13.86 4.65 6.78
N GLU A 134 -13.95 5.87 7.31
CA GLU A 134 -12.79 6.77 7.34
C GLU A 134 -11.62 6.08 8.05
N PRO A 135 -10.39 6.11 7.49
CA PRO A 135 -9.22 5.50 8.11
C PRO A 135 -8.96 6.02 9.53
N ALA A 136 -8.87 5.12 10.48
CA ALA A 136 -8.52 5.43 11.86
C ALA A 136 -6.99 5.65 12.01
N ILE A 137 -6.55 6.10 13.19
CA ILE A 137 -5.11 6.21 13.51
C ILE A 137 -4.46 4.83 13.34
N GLY A 138 -3.34 4.82 12.61
CA GLY A 138 -2.59 3.62 12.26
C GLY A 138 -3.06 2.90 10.99
N ASP A 139 -4.17 3.30 10.39
CA ASP A 139 -4.67 2.69 9.15
C ASP A 139 -3.98 3.25 7.90
N VAL A 140 -4.08 2.54 6.76
CA VAL A 140 -3.67 3.07 5.46
C VAL A 140 -4.69 4.11 5.00
N ALA A 141 -4.33 5.39 5.11
CA ALA A 141 -5.20 6.52 4.77
C ALA A 141 -5.16 6.89 3.29
N TRP A 142 -4.02 6.69 2.63
CA TRP A 142 -3.81 7.04 1.24
C TRP A 142 -2.83 6.09 0.56
N ARG A 143 -2.95 5.96 -0.77
CA ARG A 143 -2.08 5.14 -1.62
C ARG A 143 -1.65 5.96 -2.80
N GLU A 144 -0.38 5.96 -3.13
CA GLU A 144 0.15 6.83 -4.16
C GLU A 144 1.02 6.05 -5.14
N LEU A 145 0.72 6.15 -6.42
CA LEU A 145 1.52 5.55 -7.48
C LEU A 145 2.36 6.60 -8.19
N TYR A 146 3.68 6.42 -8.12
CA TYR A 146 4.61 7.11 -9.01
C TYR A 146 4.98 6.18 -10.17
N THR A 147 4.63 6.56 -11.39
CA THR A 147 4.77 5.72 -12.58
C THR A 147 5.44 6.45 -13.75
N THR A 148 5.82 5.73 -14.79
CA THR A 148 6.38 6.30 -16.02
C THR A 148 5.32 6.76 -17.01
N ASP A 149 4.09 6.21 -16.90
CA ASP A 149 2.93 6.58 -17.72
C ASP A 149 1.67 6.48 -16.89
N VAL A 150 1.24 7.61 -16.33
CA VAL A 150 0.06 7.70 -15.45
C VAL A 150 -1.23 7.37 -16.20
N ASN A 151 -1.33 7.69 -17.49
CA ASN A 151 -2.55 7.41 -18.25
C ASN A 151 -2.70 5.90 -18.51
N ALA A 152 -1.62 5.22 -18.89
CA ALA A 152 -1.60 3.78 -19.03
C ALA A 152 -1.88 3.08 -17.68
N ALA A 153 -1.30 3.56 -16.58
CA ALA A 153 -1.54 3.01 -15.25
C ALA A 153 -3.02 3.19 -14.83
N ARG A 154 -3.60 4.38 -15.00
CA ARG A 154 -5.03 4.64 -14.71
C ARG A 154 -5.93 3.69 -15.49
N HIS A 155 -5.68 3.52 -16.79
CA HIS A 155 -6.45 2.59 -17.62
C HIS A 155 -6.33 1.15 -17.09
N PHE A 156 -5.11 0.70 -16.80
CA PHE A 156 -4.85 -0.63 -16.24
C PHE A 156 -5.64 -0.89 -14.95
N TYR A 157 -5.52 -0.02 -13.95
CA TYR A 157 -6.15 -0.21 -12.66
C TYR A 157 -7.66 0.00 -12.68
N THR A 158 -8.18 0.93 -13.51
CA THR A 158 -9.62 1.11 -13.74
C THR A 158 -10.23 -0.15 -14.31
N ASP A 159 -9.65 -0.69 -15.37
CA ASP A 159 -10.17 -1.90 -16.01
C ASP A 159 -10.05 -3.13 -15.10
N LEU A 160 -8.92 -3.25 -14.40
CA LEU A 160 -8.68 -4.45 -13.57
C LEU A 160 -9.55 -4.49 -12.32
N PHE A 161 -9.71 -3.36 -11.62
CA PHE A 161 -10.33 -3.29 -10.31
C PHE A 161 -11.65 -2.53 -10.27
N GLY A 162 -12.03 -1.86 -11.35
CA GLY A 162 -13.20 -0.99 -11.38
C GLY A 162 -13.00 0.33 -10.63
N TRP A 163 -11.74 0.76 -10.42
CA TRP A 163 -11.48 2.06 -9.83
C TRP A 163 -11.93 3.17 -10.75
N GLN A 164 -12.39 4.25 -10.18
CA GLN A 164 -12.95 5.39 -10.90
C GLN A 164 -12.11 6.63 -10.69
N ASP A 165 -12.13 7.52 -11.68
CA ASP A 165 -11.59 8.87 -11.55
C ASP A 165 -12.39 9.62 -10.48
N ALA A 166 -11.69 10.14 -9.48
CA ALA A 166 -12.27 10.87 -8.35
C ALA A 166 -11.77 12.34 -8.29
N GLY A 167 -11.18 12.81 -9.39
CA GLY A 167 -10.69 14.18 -9.56
C GLY A 167 -9.21 14.25 -9.90
N ALA A 168 -8.72 15.47 -10.12
CA ALA A 168 -7.32 15.72 -10.39
C ALA A 168 -6.90 17.08 -9.85
N PHE A 169 -5.60 17.24 -9.60
CA PHE A 169 -4.96 18.51 -9.26
C PHE A 169 -3.80 18.78 -10.21
N GLU A 170 -3.72 20.02 -10.70
CA GLU A 170 -2.55 20.49 -11.42
C GLU A 170 -1.45 20.88 -10.43
N MET A 171 -0.34 20.16 -10.46
CA MET A 171 0.80 20.33 -9.55
C MET A 171 1.92 21.16 -10.19
N GLY A 172 1.59 22.01 -11.15
CA GLY A 172 2.55 22.85 -11.86
C GLY A 172 3.63 22.02 -12.60
N PRO A 173 4.91 22.25 -12.33
CA PRO A 173 6.00 21.52 -13.00
C PRO A 173 6.01 20.01 -12.76
N MET A 174 5.31 19.53 -11.74
CA MET A 174 5.19 18.09 -11.43
C MET A 174 4.10 17.40 -12.28
N GLY A 175 3.32 18.16 -13.07
CA GLY A 175 2.23 17.63 -13.89
C GLY A 175 0.93 17.45 -13.13
N THR A 176 0.07 16.59 -13.64
CA THR A 176 -1.27 16.34 -13.08
C THR A 176 -1.24 15.18 -12.10
N TYR A 177 -1.78 15.39 -10.92
CA TYR A 177 -2.02 14.35 -9.89
C TYR A 177 -3.46 13.86 -10.01
N HIS A 178 -3.66 12.62 -10.39
CA HIS A 178 -4.96 12.01 -10.61
C HIS A 178 -5.43 11.25 -9.38
N ILE A 179 -6.61 11.58 -8.87
CA ILE A 179 -7.21 10.87 -7.74
C ILE A 179 -8.06 9.72 -8.26
N PHE A 180 -7.89 8.56 -7.65
CA PHE A 180 -8.73 7.40 -7.90
C PHE A 180 -9.52 6.98 -6.66
N GLY A 181 -10.61 6.26 -6.89
CA GLY A 181 -11.45 5.77 -5.80
C GLY A 181 -12.38 4.67 -6.23
N ARG A 182 -13.23 4.27 -5.30
CA ARG A 182 -14.39 3.38 -5.50
C ARG A 182 -15.64 4.13 -5.04
N THR A 183 -16.18 3.80 -3.87
CA THR A 183 -17.21 4.56 -3.16
C THR A 183 -16.62 5.79 -2.45
N THR A 184 -15.36 5.70 -2.08
CA THR A 184 -14.55 6.76 -1.47
C THR A 184 -13.25 6.94 -2.23
N ARG A 185 -12.54 8.05 -1.99
CA ARG A 185 -11.19 8.26 -2.50
C ARG A 185 -10.24 7.27 -1.84
N LEU A 186 -9.38 6.62 -2.63
CA LEU A 186 -8.43 5.63 -2.16
C LEU A 186 -6.98 6.09 -2.24
N GLY A 187 -6.68 6.97 -3.21
CA GLY A 187 -5.31 7.38 -3.47
C GLY A 187 -5.16 8.27 -4.69
N GLY A 188 -3.91 8.46 -5.10
CA GLY A 188 -3.54 9.23 -6.27
C GLY A 188 -2.49 8.53 -7.13
N MET A 189 -2.37 8.98 -8.37
CA MET A 189 -1.39 8.52 -9.33
C MET A 189 -0.81 9.72 -10.08
N MET A 190 0.49 9.71 -10.31
CA MET A 190 1.16 10.72 -11.12
C MET A 190 2.38 10.16 -11.84
N ASN A 191 2.82 10.87 -12.85
CA ASN A 191 4.11 10.57 -13.47
C ASN A 191 5.24 10.89 -12.51
N LYS A 192 6.31 10.09 -12.56
CA LYS A 192 7.57 10.41 -11.91
C LYS A 192 8.11 11.72 -12.49
N THR A 193 8.58 12.59 -11.63
CA THR A 193 9.31 13.80 -12.02
C THR A 193 10.74 13.47 -12.47
N PRO A 194 11.46 14.36 -13.16
CA PRO A 194 12.83 14.09 -13.63
C PRO A 194 13.80 13.65 -12.53
N ASP A 195 13.67 14.19 -11.33
CA ASP A 195 14.47 13.82 -10.14
C ASP A 195 14.14 12.42 -9.62
N MET A 196 12.95 11.89 -9.92
CA MET A 196 12.52 10.52 -9.62
C MET A 196 12.82 9.53 -10.75
N ALA A 197 13.45 9.93 -11.85
CA ALA A 197 13.61 9.08 -13.04
C ALA A 197 14.35 7.76 -12.75
N SER A 198 15.32 7.77 -11.81
CA SER A 198 16.08 6.59 -11.39
C SER A 198 15.34 5.67 -10.42
N LEU A 199 14.25 6.14 -9.79
CA LEU A 199 13.47 5.31 -8.87
C LEU A 199 12.58 4.34 -9.65
N PRO A 200 12.29 3.15 -9.11
CA PRO A 200 11.31 2.24 -9.73
C PRO A 200 9.90 2.86 -9.73
N THR A 201 9.03 2.36 -10.59
CA THR A 201 7.58 2.56 -10.43
C THR A 201 7.16 1.86 -9.14
N ALA A 202 6.48 2.56 -8.24
CA ALA A 202 6.14 2.00 -6.94
C ALA A 202 4.85 2.61 -6.36
N TRP A 203 4.14 1.79 -5.59
CA TRP A 203 3.09 2.22 -4.70
C TRP A 203 3.68 2.66 -3.35
N GLY A 204 3.33 3.87 -2.92
CA GLY A 204 3.59 4.37 -1.58
C GLY A 204 2.34 4.26 -0.70
N LEU A 205 2.50 3.83 0.55
CA LEU A 205 1.42 3.75 1.53
C LEU A 205 1.57 4.85 2.57
N TYR A 206 0.47 5.55 2.85
CA TYR A 206 0.38 6.62 3.83
C TYR A 206 -0.41 6.14 5.03
N PHE A 207 0.21 6.14 6.19
CA PHE A 207 -0.41 5.69 7.43
C PHE A 207 -0.91 6.87 8.24
N ARG A 208 -2.15 6.77 8.72
CA ARG A 208 -2.81 7.81 9.51
C ARG A 208 -2.13 8.00 10.86
N VAL A 209 -1.77 9.24 11.16
CA VAL A 209 -1.27 9.67 12.47
C VAL A 209 -2.06 10.87 13.00
N ALA A 210 -2.05 11.07 14.31
CA ALA A 210 -2.74 12.20 14.92
C ALA A 210 -2.02 13.53 14.63
N ASN A 211 -0.68 13.51 14.55
CA ASN A 211 0.15 14.69 14.32
C ASN A 211 1.36 14.31 13.44
N ALA A 212 1.47 14.95 12.28
CA ALA A 212 2.52 14.66 11.31
C ALA A 212 3.90 15.16 11.76
N ASP A 213 3.98 16.30 12.45
CA ASP A 213 5.23 16.86 12.96
C ASP A 213 5.83 15.99 14.06
N GLU A 214 4.99 15.54 15.02
CA GLU A 214 5.41 14.58 16.03
C GLU A 214 5.79 13.23 15.42
N GLY A 215 5.03 12.78 14.40
CA GLY A 215 5.35 11.59 13.63
C GLY A 215 6.74 11.67 13.00
N ALA A 216 7.06 12.79 12.34
CA ALA A 216 8.37 13.05 11.75
C ALA A 216 9.49 13.04 12.82
N ALA A 217 9.23 13.62 13.98
CA ALA A 217 10.18 13.59 15.10
C ALA A 217 10.44 12.16 15.60
N ARG A 218 9.37 11.35 15.75
CA ARG A 218 9.48 9.92 16.14
C ARG A 218 10.22 9.09 15.09
N VAL A 219 10.00 9.33 13.79
CA VAL A 219 10.76 8.66 12.70
C VAL A 219 12.26 8.88 12.91
N LYS A 220 12.68 10.14 13.05
CA LYS A 220 14.12 10.49 13.25
C LYS A 220 14.69 9.91 14.54
N ALA A 221 13.94 9.98 15.64
CA ALA A 221 14.37 9.48 16.95
C ALA A 221 14.55 7.95 16.99
N ASN A 222 13.88 7.21 16.09
CA ASN A 222 13.96 5.75 16.01
C ASN A 222 14.77 5.24 14.80
N GLY A 223 15.66 6.07 14.23
CA GLY A 223 16.62 5.66 13.20
C GLY A 223 16.08 5.64 11.76
N GLY A 224 14.84 6.09 11.52
CA GLY A 224 14.32 6.32 10.19
C GLY A 224 14.72 7.69 9.63
N HIS A 225 14.42 7.90 8.35
CA HIS A 225 14.73 9.14 7.65
C HIS A 225 13.46 9.82 7.14
N VAL A 226 13.36 11.13 7.32
CA VAL A 226 12.35 11.98 6.68
C VAL A 226 12.94 12.46 5.36
N LEU A 227 12.31 12.04 4.25
CA LEU A 227 12.71 12.42 2.89
C LEU A 227 12.14 13.78 2.51
N ASN A 228 10.86 14.03 2.86
CA ASN A 228 10.17 15.26 2.52
C ASN A 228 9.06 15.55 3.54
N GLY A 229 8.79 16.84 3.79
CA GLY A 229 7.79 17.28 4.76
C GLY A 229 8.34 17.42 6.18
N PRO A 230 7.48 17.64 7.20
CA PRO A 230 6.01 17.76 7.11
C PRO A 230 5.55 18.90 6.20
N MET A 231 4.53 18.65 5.37
CA MET A 231 3.99 19.65 4.45
C MET A 231 2.49 19.51 4.29
N ASP A 232 1.83 20.63 4.02
CA ASP A 232 0.40 20.65 3.73
C ASP A 232 0.18 20.30 2.26
N VAL A 233 -0.89 19.54 1.98
CA VAL A 233 -1.32 19.16 0.63
C VAL A 233 -2.69 19.75 0.31
N PRO A 234 -3.08 19.81 -0.97
CA PRO A 234 -4.42 20.25 -1.35
C PRO A 234 -5.52 19.50 -0.59
N GLY A 235 -6.40 20.25 0.08
CA GLY A 235 -7.45 19.69 0.95
C GLY A 235 -7.19 19.90 2.44
N GLY A 236 -5.99 20.38 2.82
CA GLY A 236 -5.64 20.73 4.20
C GLY A 236 -4.99 19.61 5.00
N ASP A 237 -4.90 18.42 4.44
CA ASP A 237 -4.18 17.31 5.06
C ASP A 237 -2.67 17.60 5.10
N ARG A 238 -1.96 16.98 6.06
CA ARG A 238 -0.52 17.16 6.25
C ARG A 238 0.20 15.82 6.13
N ILE A 239 1.30 15.79 5.35
CA ILE A 239 2.01 14.55 5.03
C ILE A 239 3.52 14.63 5.35
N VAL A 240 4.13 13.45 5.53
CA VAL A 240 5.58 13.29 5.68
C VAL A 240 6.00 12.04 4.93
N ASN A 241 6.93 12.17 3.99
CA ASN A 241 7.50 11.03 3.28
C ASN A 241 8.75 10.53 4.01
N CYS A 242 8.83 9.25 4.26
CA CYS A 242 9.81 8.63 5.15
C CYS A 242 10.41 7.35 4.57
N VAL A 243 11.53 6.93 5.18
CA VAL A 243 12.13 5.61 5.01
C VAL A 243 12.40 5.03 6.40
N ASP A 244 12.06 3.78 6.61
CA ASP A 244 12.36 3.06 7.85
C ASP A 244 13.85 2.67 7.95
N PRO A 245 14.34 2.20 9.10
CA PRO A 245 15.75 1.84 9.28
C PRO A 245 16.24 0.70 8.37
N GLN A 246 15.35 -0.10 7.79
CA GLN A 246 15.68 -1.18 6.88
C GLN A 246 15.62 -0.77 5.40
N GLY A 247 15.14 0.45 5.11
CA GLY A 247 15.06 1.01 3.77
C GLY A 247 13.67 0.96 3.11
N ALA A 248 12.63 0.52 3.81
CA ALA A 248 11.27 0.55 3.27
C ALA A 248 10.69 1.97 3.29
N SER A 249 10.25 2.44 2.12
CA SER A 249 9.57 3.74 2.00
C SER A 249 8.14 3.64 2.51
N PHE A 250 7.71 4.67 3.24
CA PHE A 250 6.34 4.84 3.71
C PHE A 250 6.06 6.33 3.94
N SER A 251 4.82 6.69 4.15
CA SER A 251 4.45 8.06 4.48
C SER A 251 3.53 8.13 5.70
N LEU A 252 3.56 9.25 6.39
CA LEU A 252 2.62 9.59 7.45
C LEU A 252 1.60 10.59 6.90
N HIS A 253 0.36 10.48 7.36
CA HIS A 253 -0.74 11.31 6.93
C HIS A 253 -1.55 11.78 8.15
N GLN A 254 -1.64 13.08 8.32
CA GLN A 254 -2.53 13.73 9.28
C GLN A 254 -3.71 14.34 8.51
N LYS A 255 -4.92 14.06 8.94
CA LYS A 255 -6.11 14.69 8.40
C LYS A 255 -6.26 16.11 8.95
N ALA A 256 -6.78 17.00 8.10
CA ALA A 256 -7.15 18.37 8.46
C ALA A 256 -8.18 18.45 9.60
#